data_aec6691f3aa8637c5a0b31df0e5db22c
#
_entry.id   aec6691f3aa8637c5a0b31df0e5db22c
#
_cell.length_a   1.000
_cell.length_b   1.000
_cell.length_c   1.000
_cell.angle_alpha   90.00
_cell.angle_beta   90.00
_cell.angle_gamma   90.00
#
_symmetry.space_group_name_H-M   'P 1'
#
loop_
_entity.id
_entity.type
_entity.pdbx_description
1 polymer ?
#
loop_
_entity_poly.entity_id
_entity_poly.type
_entity_poly.pdbx_seq_one_letter_code
_entity_poly.pdbx_strand_id
1 'polypeptide(L)'
;MKKYFVAIAILLSVSLTAQVAVFHPVKIPQNQIEKFLEVETNYSQKVAQDAVNKGNLVWWALMKSFNTTADDYNYMWVNVYKDIDATVAPSSNWWTNAEEVVGVKPQLLYDGWRGGKADRRYF
;
A
#
# COMPACT_ATOMS: atom_id res chain seq x y z
N MET A 1 6.44 -12.97 -44.31
CA MET A 1 6.98 -12.05 -43.28
C MET A 1 5.91 -11.14 -42.68
N LYS A 2 5.01 -10.54 -43.47
CA LYS A 2 3.96 -9.63 -42.91
C LYS A 2 3.00 -10.29 -41.93
N LYS A 3 2.72 -11.59 -42.06
CA LYS A 3 1.82 -12.34 -41.18
C LYS A 3 2.36 -12.55 -39.73
N TYR A 4 3.69 -12.56 -39.56
CA TYR A 4 4.34 -12.78 -38.28
C TYR A 4 4.42 -11.49 -37.45
N PHE A 5 4.50 -10.33 -38.05
CA PHE A 5 4.53 -9.03 -37.38
C PHE A 5 3.20 -8.72 -36.68
N VAL A 6 2.05 -9.08 -37.30
CA VAL A 6 0.73 -8.87 -36.69
C VAL A 6 0.52 -9.77 -35.49
N ALA A 7 0.98 -11.02 -35.52
CA ALA A 7 0.88 -11.94 -34.39
C ALA A 7 1.72 -11.49 -33.19
N ILE A 8 2.93 -10.95 -33.42
CA ILE A 8 3.81 -10.41 -32.36
C ILE A 8 3.19 -9.16 -31.73
N ALA A 9 2.60 -8.26 -32.53
CA ALA A 9 1.95 -7.06 -32.04
C ALA A 9 0.73 -7.39 -31.16
N ILE A 10 -0.05 -8.40 -31.50
CA ILE A 10 -1.21 -8.87 -30.71
C ILE A 10 -0.74 -9.49 -29.38
N LEU A 11 0.33 -10.28 -29.37
CA LEU A 11 0.91 -10.86 -28.15
C LEU A 11 1.47 -9.78 -27.22
N LEU A 12 2.09 -8.75 -27.73
CA LEU A 12 2.59 -7.61 -26.95
C LEU A 12 1.46 -6.77 -26.36
N SER A 13 0.34 -6.60 -27.08
CA SER A 13 -0.82 -5.83 -26.59
C SER A 13 -1.60 -6.55 -25.47
N VAL A 14 -1.57 -7.88 -25.42
CA VAL A 14 -2.24 -8.69 -24.37
C VAL A 14 -1.45 -8.69 -23.05
N SER A 15 -0.16 -8.38 -23.06
CA SER A 15 0.71 -8.38 -21.87
C SER A 15 0.67 -7.08 -21.05
N LEU A 16 -0.01 -6.02 -21.53
CA LEU A 16 -0.13 -4.75 -20.84
C LEU A 16 -1.28 -4.80 -19.84
N THR A 17 -0.98 -5.22 -18.60
CA THR A 17 -1.91 -5.10 -17.47
C THR A 17 -1.67 -3.76 -16.77
N ALA A 18 -2.76 -2.99 -16.56
CA ALA A 18 -2.70 -1.73 -15.84
C ALA A 18 -2.59 -1.98 -14.33
N GLN A 19 -1.49 -1.58 -13.71
CA GLN A 19 -1.34 -1.55 -12.27
C GLN A 19 -2.24 -0.48 -11.67
N VAL A 20 -2.69 -0.69 -10.43
CA VAL A 20 -3.56 0.24 -9.70
C VAL A 20 -2.87 0.65 -8.40
N ALA A 21 -2.70 1.96 -8.21
CA ALA A 21 -2.22 2.52 -6.97
C ALA A 21 -3.41 2.95 -6.09
N VAL A 22 -3.41 2.50 -4.84
CA VAL A 22 -4.38 2.91 -3.83
C VAL A 22 -3.66 3.80 -2.83
N PHE A 23 -4.15 5.03 -2.68
CA PHE A 23 -3.61 6.03 -1.77
C PHE A 23 -4.45 6.09 -0.50
N HIS A 24 -3.79 6.09 0.65
CA HIS A 24 -4.40 6.24 1.97
C HIS A 24 -3.79 7.46 2.67
N PRO A 25 -4.25 8.68 2.36
CA PRO A 25 -3.81 9.86 3.10
C PRO A 25 -4.22 9.75 4.56
N VAL A 26 -3.33 10.13 5.45
CA VAL A 26 -3.57 10.07 6.89
C VAL A 26 -3.01 11.32 7.57
N LYS A 27 -3.76 11.79 8.56
CA LYS A 27 -3.32 12.87 9.43
C LYS A 27 -2.92 12.28 10.77
N ILE A 28 -1.63 12.34 11.08
CA ILE A 28 -1.09 11.87 12.34
C ILE A 28 -0.89 13.07 13.26
N PRO A 29 -1.48 13.07 14.48
CA PRO A 29 -1.24 14.10 15.46
C PRO A 29 0.26 14.22 15.77
N GLN A 30 0.74 15.44 15.97
CA GLN A 30 2.17 15.76 16.17
C GLN A 30 2.78 14.92 17.31
N ASN A 31 2.06 14.76 18.41
CA ASN A 31 2.50 13.98 19.58
C ASN A 31 2.50 12.46 19.36
N GLN A 32 2.02 11.96 18.22
CA GLN A 32 1.96 10.54 17.87
C GLN A 32 2.89 10.16 16.71
N ILE A 33 3.54 11.12 16.07
CA ILE A 33 4.38 10.88 14.88
C ILE A 33 5.50 9.90 15.19
N GLU A 34 6.21 10.08 16.29
CA GLU A 34 7.32 9.20 16.68
C GLU A 34 6.84 7.76 16.85
N LYS A 35 5.74 7.55 17.57
CA LYS A 35 5.12 6.23 17.77
C LYS A 35 4.63 5.64 16.45
N PHE A 36 4.01 6.45 15.61
CA PHE A 36 3.55 6.04 14.29
C PHE A 36 4.71 5.53 13.43
N LEU A 37 5.80 6.29 13.33
CA LEU A 37 6.97 5.89 12.54
C LEU A 37 7.65 4.65 13.09
N GLU A 38 7.70 4.48 14.41
CA GLU A 38 8.23 3.29 15.06
C GLU A 38 7.43 2.04 14.64
N VAL A 39 6.10 2.12 14.69
CA VAL A 39 5.23 1.02 14.29
C VAL A 39 5.36 0.71 12.79
N GLU A 40 5.37 1.75 11.95
CA GLU A 40 5.51 1.59 10.51
C GLU A 40 6.85 0.95 10.13
N THR A 41 7.93 1.40 10.73
CA THR A 41 9.28 0.87 10.45
C THR A 41 9.46 -0.56 10.95
N ASN A 42 9.00 -0.86 12.16
CA ASN A 42 9.28 -2.14 12.81
C ASN A 42 8.29 -3.24 12.42
N TYR A 43 7.06 -2.89 12.07
CA TYR A 43 6.00 -3.88 11.82
C TYR A 43 5.36 -3.73 10.44
N SER A 44 4.74 -2.61 10.11
CA SER A 44 3.97 -2.44 8.88
C SER A 44 4.81 -2.69 7.63
N GLN A 45 6.03 -2.20 7.59
CA GLN A 45 6.95 -2.39 6.48
C GLN A 45 7.25 -3.87 6.23
N LYS A 46 7.43 -4.65 7.29
CA LYS A 46 7.73 -6.09 7.20
C LYS A 46 6.52 -6.88 6.70
N VAL A 47 5.32 -6.53 7.17
CA VAL A 47 4.07 -7.15 6.72
C VAL A 47 3.79 -6.80 5.26
N ALA A 48 4.05 -5.56 4.85
CA ALA A 48 3.93 -5.13 3.46
C ALA A 48 4.93 -5.85 2.55
N GLN A 49 6.17 -6.01 2.99
CA GLN A 49 7.19 -6.75 2.22
C GLN A 49 6.81 -8.22 2.05
N ASP A 50 6.25 -8.86 3.07
CA ASP A 50 5.71 -10.21 2.97
C ASP A 50 4.60 -10.28 1.92
N ALA A 51 3.69 -9.31 1.89
CA ALA A 51 2.62 -9.22 0.89
C ALA A 51 3.18 -9.08 -0.52
N VAL A 52 4.24 -8.29 -0.71
CA VAL A 52 4.95 -8.19 -2.00
C VAL A 52 5.58 -9.53 -2.38
N ASN A 53 6.23 -10.20 -1.45
CA ASN A 53 6.88 -11.49 -1.70
C ASN A 53 5.87 -12.59 -2.08
N LYS A 54 4.66 -12.53 -1.53
CA LYS A 54 3.56 -13.45 -1.85
C LYS A 54 2.79 -13.10 -3.13
N GLY A 55 3.08 -11.96 -3.75
CA GLY A 55 2.37 -11.47 -4.93
C GLY A 55 1.04 -10.77 -4.65
N ASN A 56 0.72 -10.46 -3.39
CA ASN A 56 -0.50 -9.75 -2.99
C ASN A 56 -0.41 -8.25 -3.22
N LEU A 57 0.81 -7.71 -3.27
CA LEU A 57 1.14 -6.34 -3.64
C LEU A 57 2.25 -6.37 -4.69
N VAL A 58 2.27 -5.37 -5.56
CA VAL A 58 3.41 -5.10 -6.44
C VAL A 58 4.44 -4.26 -5.70
N TRP A 59 3.96 -3.25 -4.96
CA TRP A 59 4.81 -2.29 -4.28
C TRP A 59 4.05 -1.62 -3.13
N TRP A 60 4.79 -1.15 -2.13
CA TRP A 60 4.27 -0.43 -0.98
C TRP A 60 5.22 0.67 -0.56
N ALA A 61 4.70 1.81 -0.13
CA ALA A 61 5.46 2.89 0.45
C ALA A 61 4.66 3.66 1.49
N LEU A 62 5.38 4.23 2.45
CA LEU A 62 4.89 5.32 3.30
C LEU A 62 5.56 6.61 2.84
N MET A 63 4.75 7.60 2.51
CA MET A 63 5.20 8.91 2.06
C MET A 63 4.92 9.97 3.11
N LYS A 64 5.83 10.92 3.25
CA LYS A 64 5.66 12.11 4.10
C LYS A 64 5.41 13.31 3.22
N SER A 65 4.42 14.13 3.60
CA SER A 65 4.18 15.42 2.97
C SER A 65 5.08 16.48 3.57
N PHE A 66 5.53 17.41 2.72
CA PHE A 66 6.28 18.59 3.13
C PHE A 66 5.37 19.83 3.14
N ASN A 67 5.72 20.84 3.96
CA ASN A 67 5.00 22.11 4.03
C ASN A 67 3.51 21.97 4.37
N THR A 68 3.17 21.04 5.26
CA THR A 68 1.80 20.84 5.71
C THR A 68 1.46 21.78 6.87
N THR A 69 0.20 22.21 6.92
CA THR A 69 -0.37 22.82 8.09
C THR A 69 -0.88 21.77 9.08
N ALA A 70 -1.26 22.18 10.29
CA ALA A 70 -1.80 21.28 11.31
C ALA A 70 -3.10 20.57 10.86
N ASP A 71 -3.79 21.11 9.86
CA ASP A 71 -5.06 20.57 9.35
C ASP A 71 -4.90 19.64 8.14
N ASP A 72 -3.70 19.59 7.55
CA ASP A 72 -3.43 18.79 6.35
C ASP A 72 -3.07 17.35 6.69
N TYR A 73 -3.29 16.45 5.72
CA TYR A 73 -2.70 15.10 5.75
C TYR A 73 -1.18 15.22 5.68
N ASN A 74 -0.45 14.56 6.59
CA ASN A 74 1.00 14.64 6.68
C ASN A 74 1.71 13.37 6.24
N TYR A 75 1.01 12.24 6.17
CA TYR A 75 1.52 10.96 5.67
C TYR A 75 0.54 10.33 4.71
N MET A 76 1.04 9.42 3.88
CA MET A 76 0.22 8.69 2.93
C MET A 76 0.82 7.31 2.70
N TRP A 77 0.03 6.25 2.91
CA TRP A 77 0.38 4.93 2.41
C TRP A 77 0.03 4.82 0.94
N VAL A 78 0.90 4.18 0.18
CA VAL A 78 0.67 3.86 -1.23
C VAL A 78 0.79 2.35 -1.38
N ASN A 79 -0.29 1.70 -1.81
CA ASN A 79 -0.33 0.29 -2.12
C ASN A 79 -0.53 0.13 -3.62
N VAL A 80 0.40 -0.53 -4.31
CA VAL A 80 0.27 -0.79 -5.74
C VAL A 80 -0.09 -2.26 -5.95
N TYR A 81 -1.19 -2.49 -6.67
CA TYR A 81 -1.71 -3.81 -7.03
C TYR A 81 -1.54 -4.07 -8.53
N LYS A 82 -1.51 -5.34 -8.91
CA LYS A 82 -1.34 -5.74 -10.32
C LYS A 82 -2.50 -5.30 -11.23
N ASP A 83 -3.73 -5.22 -10.67
CA ASP A 83 -4.95 -4.84 -11.38
C ASP A 83 -6.04 -4.39 -10.39
N ILE A 84 -7.18 -3.96 -10.92
CA ILE A 84 -8.29 -3.50 -10.09
C ILE A 84 -8.92 -4.64 -9.26
N ASP A 85 -8.97 -5.85 -9.78
CA ASP A 85 -9.55 -6.98 -9.07
C ASP A 85 -8.74 -7.32 -7.82
N ALA A 86 -7.41 -7.19 -7.89
CA ALA A 86 -6.53 -7.39 -6.75
C ALA A 86 -6.79 -6.41 -5.60
N THR A 87 -7.27 -5.20 -5.88
CA THR A 87 -7.56 -4.19 -4.85
C THR A 87 -8.74 -4.54 -3.96
N VAL A 88 -9.66 -5.40 -4.43
CA VAL A 88 -10.86 -5.81 -3.71
C VAL A 88 -10.85 -7.29 -3.32
N ALA A 89 -9.83 -8.03 -3.73
CA ALA A 89 -9.65 -9.43 -3.34
C ALA A 89 -9.41 -9.57 -1.83
N PRO A 90 -9.71 -10.73 -1.20
CA PRO A 90 -9.39 -10.97 0.21
C PRO A 90 -7.91 -10.73 0.54
N SER A 91 -7.00 -11.03 -0.37
CA SER A 91 -5.56 -10.79 -0.24
C SER A 91 -5.18 -9.31 -0.18
N SER A 92 -6.09 -8.38 -0.52
CA SER A 92 -5.87 -6.94 -0.36
C SER A 92 -5.77 -6.50 1.09
N ASN A 93 -6.30 -7.29 2.01
CA ASN A 93 -6.24 -7.06 3.47
C ASN A 93 -4.96 -7.66 4.07
N TRP A 94 -3.83 -7.46 3.42
CA TRP A 94 -2.54 -8.07 3.75
C TRP A 94 -2.05 -7.72 5.17
N TRP A 95 -2.41 -6.56 5.73
CA TRP A 95 -2.03 -6.17 7.09
C TRP A 95 -2.63 -7.09 8.17
N THR A 96 -3.70 -7.83 7.88
CA THR A 96 -4.29 -8.79 8.81
C THR A 96 -3.36 -9.98 9.10
N ASN A 97 -2.31 -10.17 8.28
CA ASN A 97 -1.29 -11.19 8.47
C ASN A 97 -0.18 -10.78 9.46
N ALA A 98 -0.31 -9.63 10.12
CA ALA A 98 0.71 -9.11 11.04
C ALA A 98 1.11 -10.10 12.13
N GLU A 99 0.16 -10.85 12.69
CA GLU A 99 0.45 -11.83 13.75
C GLU A 99 1.31 -12.99 13.23
N GLU A 100 1.02 -13.49 12.04
CA GLU A 100 1.80 -14.55 11.40
C GLU A 100 3.21 -14.09 10.99
N VAL A 101 3.33 -12.86 10.48
CA VAL A 101 4.57 -12.34 9.90
C VAL A 101 5.52 -11.78 10.96
N VAL A 102 5.00 -11.01 11.91
CA VAL A 102 5.81 -10.26 12.90
C VAL A 102 5.39 -10.52 14.35
N GLY A 103 4.42 -11.40 14.59
CA GLY A 103 4.01 -11.80 15.94
C GLY A 103 3.21 -10.77 16.71
N VAL A 104 2.63 -9.76 16.04
CA VAL A 104 1.80 -8.73 16.66
C VAL A 104 0.41 -8.74 16.08
N LYS A 105 -0.58 -8.39 16.90
CA LYS A 105 -1.97 -8.28 16.43
C LYS A 105 -2.11 -7.13 15.43
N PRO A 106 -2.94 -7.26 14.38
CA PRO A 106 -3.14 -6.19 13.38
C PRO A 106 -3.53 -4.85 13.99
N GLN A 107 -4.24 -4.84 15.10
CA GLN A 107 -4.65 -3.62 15.81
C GLN A 107 -3.46 -2.76 16.23
N LEU A 108 -2.30 -3.37 16.53
CA LEU A 108 -1.10 -2.62 16.90
C LEU A 108 -0.63 -1.70 15.78
N LEU A 109 -0.87 -2.06 14.53
CA LEU A 109 -0.50 -1.24 13.36
C LEU A 109 -1.26 0.09 13.34
N TYR A 110 -2.42 0.16 13.99
CA TYR A 110 -3.26 1.36 14.05
C TYR A 110 -3.10 2.14 15.35
N ASP A 111 -2.64 1.50 16.42
CA ASP A 111 -2.55 2.14 17.74
C ASP A 111 -1.57 3.33 17.76
N GLY A 112 -0.61 3.34 16.84
CA GLY A 112 0.36 4.42 16.72
C GLY A 112 -0.21 5.76 16.25
N TRP A 113 -1.45 5.77 15.73
CA TRP A 113 -2.08 6.97 15.19
C TRP A 113 -3.56 7.11 15.57
N ARG A 114 -3.93 6.54 16.71
CA ARG A 114 -5.28 6.62 17.26
C ARG A 114 -5.74 8.08 17.37
N GLY A 115 -6.90 8.39 16.80
CA GLY A 115 -7.42 9.77 16.71
C GLY A 115 -6.99 10.54 15.45
N GLY A 116 -6.13 9.98 14.61
CA GLY A 116 -5.84 10.52 13.29
C GLY A 116 -7.01 10.40 12.32
N LYS A 117 -6.96 11.17 11.24
CA LYS A 117 -7.92 11.06 10.12
C LYS A 117 -7.28 10.32 8.97
N ALA A 118 -8.02 9.42 8.36
CA ALA A 118 -7.59 8.69 7.17
C ALA A 118 -8.64 8.80 6.06
N ASP A 119 -8.16 8.76 4.82
CA ASP A 119 -8.98 8.71 3.62
C ASP A 119 -8.46 7.60 2.70
N ARG A 120 -9.23 7.22 1.70
CA ARG A 120 -8.83 6.20 0.73
C ARG A 120 -9.17 6.64 -0.68
N ARG A 121 -8.15 6.65 -1.55
CA ARG A 121 -8.30 7.07 -2.94
C ARG A 121 -7.66 6.06 -3.88
N TYR A 122 -8.28 5.83 -5.02
CA TYR A 122 -7.84 4.92 -6.07
C TYR A 122 -7.36 5.71 -7.29
N PHE A 123 -6.25 5.29 -7.84
CA PHE A 123 -5.68 5.87 -9.05
C PHE A 123 -5.08 4.82 -9.98
#